data_813f83f56981703ace28c2a507b9b52a
#
_entry.id   813f83f56981703ace28c2a507b9b52a
#
_cell.length_a   1.000
_cell.length_b   1.000
_cell.length_c   1.000
_cell.angle_alpha   90.00
_cell.angle_beta   90.00
_cell.angle_gamma   90.00
#
_symmetry.space_group_name_H-M   'P 1'
#
loop_
_entity.id
_entity.type
_entity.pdbx_description
1 polymer ?
#
loop_
_entity_poly.entity_id
_entity_poly.type
_entity_poly.pdbx_seq_one_letter_code
_entity_poly.pdbx_strand_id
1 'polypeptide(L)'
;MQLKKSKTQTLNNLFDYTENWYQQYFKQIKEPTIKIDNNQIDKGIPNKDIPKVGNNDGWYSFDGYKIFINKVKLFLEDRLNKKITPNFNLIYYPKNGYMNWHTNSDNPCTRIYLVRAEENPLSEMRFKNKIIKDDPLWSFNVFKIENKTWHCVNALTPRLSLGFHYQGNLNVKQIGEKLI
;
A
#
# COMPACT_ATOMS: atom_id res chain seq x y z
N MET A 1 -7.25 -9.28 2.73
CA MET A 1 -7.93 -9.62 1.45
C MET A 1 -7.30 -8.78 0.38
N GLN A 2 -6.97 -9.37 -0.72
CA GLN A 2 -6.38 -8.76 -1.90
C GLN A 2 -7.42 -8.81 -3.02
N LEU A 3 -7.54 -7.72 -3.74
CA LEU A 3 -8.49 -7.58 -4.84
C LEU A 3 -7.70 -7.48 -6.14
N LYS A 4 -7.87 -8.47 -6.98
CA LYS A 4 -7.32 -8.51 -8.33
C LYS A 4 -8.13 -7.59 -9.26
N LYS A 5 -7.57 -7.30 -10.45
CA LYS A 5 -8.28 -6.58 -11.51
C LYS A 5 -9.74 -7.02 -11.56
N SER A 6 -10.62 -6.11 -11.26
CA SER A 6 -12.06 -6.35 -11.23
C SER A 6 -12.62 -6.45 -12.63
N LYS A 7 -13.71 -7.18 -12.73
CA LYS A 7 -14.53 -7.26 -13.95
C LYS A 7 -15.38 -6.00 -14.18
N THR A 8 -15.38 -5.03 -13.25
CA THR A 8 -16.18 -3.81 -13.43
C THR A 8 -15.41 -2.74 -14.18
N GLN A 9 -16.04 -2.13 -15.17
CA GLN A 9 -15.46 -1.06 -15.98
C GLN A 9 -14.90 0.09 -15.14
N THR A 10 -15.54 0.43 -14.03
CA THR A 10 -15.15 1.56 -13.18
C THR A 10 -13.81 1.34 -12.47
N LEU A 11 -13.52 0.13 -11.98
CA LEU A 11 -12.25 -0.17 -11.34
C LEU A 11 -11.13 -0.28 -12.37
N ASN A 12 -11.41 -0.84 -13.54
CA ASN A 12 -10.45 -0.85 -14.65
C ASN A 12 -10.07 0.58 -15.06
N ASN A 13 -11.04 1.48 -15.19
CA ASN A 13 -10.78 2.88 -15.49
C ASN A 13 -9.89 3.56 -14.43
N LEU A 14 -10.07 3.21 -13.13
CA LEU A 14 -9.18 3.70 -12.09
C LEU A 14 -7.77 3.15 -12.28
N PHE A 15 -7.61 1.85 -12.53
CA PHE A 15 -6.30 1.23 -12.69
C PHE A 15 -5.59 1.74 -13.96
N ASP A 16 -6.30 1.95 -15.04
CA ASP A 16 -5.74 2.55 -16.25
C ASP A 16 -5.28 4.00 -16.00
N TYR A 17 -6.07 4.78 -15.26
CA TYR A 17 -5.67 6.12 -14.84
C TYR A 17 -4.41 6.09 -13.95
N THR A 18 -4.37 5.20 -12.97
CA THR A 18 -3.22 5.10 -12.05
C THR A 18 -1.96 4.62 -12.75
N GLU A 19 -2.07 3.72 -13.73
CA GLU A 19 -0.93 3.29 -14.53
C GLU A 19 -0.42 4.40 -15.45
N ASN A 20 -1.29 5.12 -16.13
CA ASN A 20 -0.91 6.27 -16.95
C ASN A 20 -0.18 7.33 -16.10
N TRP A 21 -0.70 7.62 -14.90
CA TRP A 21 -0.07 8.51 -13.95
C TRP A 21 1.33 8.01 -13.54
N TYR A 22 1.47 6.72 -13.20
CA TYR A 22 2.74 6.10 -12.85
C TYR A 22 3.75 6.20 -13.99
N GLN A 23 3.38 5.86 -15.21
CA GLN A 23 4.25 5.94 -16.38
C GLN A 23 4.74 7.38 -16.64
N GLN A 24 3.86 8.36 -16.43
CA GLN A 24 4.19 9.76 -16.66
C GLN A 24 5.14 10.33 -15.59
N TYR A 25 4.93 10.01 -14.32
CA TYR A 25 5.60 10.70 -13.23
C TYR A 25 6.64 9.83 -12.49
N PHE A 26 6.41 8.54 -12.38
CA PHE A 26 7.26 7.66 -11.56
C PHE A 26 8.32 6.89 -12.34
N LYS A 27 8.00 6.41 -13.52
CA LYS A 27 8.97 5.63 -14.31
C LYS A 27 10.23 6.41 -14.69
N GLN A 28 10.16 7.74 -14.63
CA GLN A 28 11.29 8.63 -14.94
C GLN A 28 12.19 8.92 -13.73
N ILE A 29 11.76 8.54 -12.54
CA ILE A 29 12.57 8.72 -11.32
C ILE A 29 13.69 7.68 -11.36
N LYS A 30 14.94 8.17 -11.35
CA LYS A 30 16.11 7.28 -11.21
C LYS A 30 15.99 6.53 -9.88
N GLU A 31 16.11 5.22 -9.92
CA GLU A 31 16.17 4.43 -8.69
C GLU A 31 17.29 4.96 -7.79
N PRO A 32 16.99 5.29 -6.53
CA PRO A 32 18.01 5.75 -5.59
C PRO A 32 19.02 4.63 -5.35
N THR A 33 20.28 4.98 -5.34
CA THR A 33 21.38 4.07 -5.02
C THR A 33 21.46 3.90 -3.49
N ILE A 34 20.49 3.19 -2.90
CA ILE A 34 20.48 2.96 -1.46
C ILE A 34 21.10 1.58 -1.18
N LYS A 35 22.08 1.54 -0.28
CA LYS A 35 22.59 0.27 0.26
C LYS A 35 21.53 -0.34 1.18
N ILE A 36 21.04 -1.51 0.80
CA ILE A 36 19.92 -2.18 1.47
C ILE A 36 20.47 -3.26 2.39
N ASP A 37 20.11 -3.18 3.67
CA ASP A 37 20.31 -4.26 4.62
C ASP A 37 18.97 -4.98 4.86
N ASN A 38 18.71 -6.04 4.12
CA ASN A 38 17.48 -6.84 4.20
C ASN A 38 17.41 -7.70 5.47
N ASN A 39 18.46 -7.77 6.27
CA ASN A 39 18.56 -8.68 7.41
C ASN A 39 17.55 -8.40 8.53
N GLN A 40 16.92 -7.22 8.56
CA GLN A 40 16.02 -6.87 9.64
C GLN A 40 14.62 -7.52 9.53
N ILE A 41 14.14 -7.80 8.33
CA ILE A 41 12.84 -8.46 8.14
C ILE A 41 12.91 -9.93 8.57
N ASP A 42 14.02 -10.59 8.27
CA ASP A 42 14.19 -12.01 8.55
C ASP A 42 14.48 -12.30 10.04
N LYS A 43 14.85 -11.30 10.82
CA LYS A 43 14.96 -11.39 12.29
C LYS A 43 13.62 -11.58 13.01
N GLY A 44 12.52 -11.47 12.29
CA GLY A 44 11.18 -11.63 12.85
C GLY A 44 10.69 -10.43 13.66
N ILE A 45 9.56 -10.63 14.37
CA ILE A 45 8.94 -9.58 15.17
C ILE A 45 9.80 -9.30 16.40
N PRO A 46 10.20 -8.05 16.63
CA PRO A 46 11.02 -7.71 17.78
C PRO A 46 10.25 -7.84 19.10
N ASN A 47 10.95 -8.18 20.17
CA ASN A 47 10.38 -8.29 21.51
C ASN A 47 10.06 -6.93 22.16
N LYS A 48 10.55 -5.83 21.59
CA LYS A 48 10.36 -4.46 22.06
C LYS A 48 9.89 -3.59 20.91
N ASP A 49 9.13 -2.54 21.22
CA ASP A 49 8.80 -1.50 20.26
C ASP A 49 10.12 -0.88 19.74
N ILE A 50 10.39 -1.08 18.49
CA ILE A 50 11.55 -0.48 17.81
C ILE A 50 11.06 0.67 16.92
N PRO A 51 11.88 1.70 16.71
CA PRO A 51 11.55 2.75 15.80
C PRO A 51 11.21 2.20 14.40
N LYS A 52 10.21 2.76 13.76
CA LYS A 52 9.85 2.45 12.39
C LYS A 52 11.00 2.84 11.47
N VAL A 53 11.76 1.86 11.05
CA VAL A 53 12.91 2.03 10.15
C VAL A 53 12.60 1.29 8.86
N GLY A 54 12.96 1.90 7.76
CA GLY A 54 12.79 1.28 6.46
C GLY A 54 13.67 1.95 5.43
N ASN A 55 13.95 1.20 4.41
CA ASN A 55 14.55 1.72 3.21
C ASN A 55 13.44 1.96 2.19
N ASN A 56 12.90 3.14 2.24
CA ASN A 56 11.89 3.62 1.32
C ASN A 56 12.16 5.10 1.05
N ASP A 57 12.01 5.50 -0.19
CA ASP A 57 11.94 6.91 -0.54
C ASP A 57 10.52 7.39 -0.24
N GLY A 58 10.27 7.62 1.03
CA GLY A 58 9.00 8.18 1.47
C GLY A 58 8.83 9.61 0.96
N TRP A 59 7.60 9.98 0.63
CA TRP A 59 7.10 11.35 0.54
C TRP A 59 7.44 12.12 -0.73
N TYR A 60 6.80 11.73 -1.81
CA TYR A 60 6.80 12.59 -2.98
C TYR A 60 5.66 13.61 -2.91
N SER A 61 6.00 14.90 -2.86
CA SER A 61 5.06 16.00 -3.11
C SER A 61 5.45 16.67 -4.42
N PHE A 62 4.90 16.23 -5.53
CA PHE A 62 4.98 16.95 -6.79
C PHE A 62 3.59 17.31 -7.30
N ASP A 63 3.51 18.19 -8.27
CA ASP A 63 2.25 18.83 -8.66
C ASP A 63 1.10 17.86 -9.03
N GLY A 64 1.40 16.70 -9.58
CA GLY A 64 0.41 15.66 -9.88
C GLY A 64 -0.07 14.84 -8.67
N TYR A 65 0.62 14.90 -7.53
CA TYR A 65 0.37 14.04 -6.38
C TYR A 65 -1.00 14.25 -5.73
N LYS A 66 -1.36 15.50 -5.47
CA LYS A 66 -2.65 15.84 -4.85
C LYS A 66 -3.82 15.42 -5.72
N ILE A 67 -3.69 15.59 -7.03
CA ILE A 67 -4.71 15.18 -8.02
C ILE A 67 -4.85 13.67 -8.01
N PHE A 68 -3.75 12.94 -8.02
CA PHE A 68 -3.72 11.49 -7.96
C PHE A 68 -4.41 10.94 -6.71
N ILE A 69 -4.00 11.40 -5.52
CA ILE A 69 -4.61 10.97 -4.25
C ILE A 69 -6.11 11.27 -4.25
N ASN A 70 -6.49 12.47 -4.67
CA ASN A 70 -7.89 12.88 -4.64
C ASN A 70 -8.74 12.02 -5.58
N LYS A 71 -8.23 11.65 -6.74
CA LYS A 71 -8.93 10.75 -7.67
C LYS A 71 -9.19 9.38 -7.05
N VAL A 72 -8.18 8.78 -6.43
CA VAL A 72 -8.32 7.49 -5.74
C VAL A 72 -9.26 7.60 -4.54
N LYS A 73 -9.12 8.68 -3.76
CA LYS A 73 -9.99 8.97 -2.60
C LYS A 73 -11.46 9.04 -3.02
N LEU A 74 -11.78 9.82 -4.05
CA LEU A 74 -13.15 9.99 -4.53
C LEU A 74 -13.73 8.65 -5.01
N PHE A 75 -12.96 7.83 -5.71
CA PHE A 75 -13.38 6.48 -6.07
C PHE A 75 -13.74 5.64 -4.84
N LEU A 76 -12.90 5.66 -3.80
CA LEU A 76 -13.16 4.91 -2.57
C LEU A 76 -14.40 5.45 -1.83
N GLU A 77 -14.57 6.76 -1.74
CA GLU A 77 -15.71 7.40 -1.10
C GLU A 77 -17.03 7.06 -1.80
N ASP A 78 -17.03 7.06 -3.14
CA ASP A 78 -18.18 6.66 -3.94
C ASP A 78 -18.55 5.19 -3.69
N ARG A 79 -17.58 4.28 -3.79
CA ARG A 79 -17.81 2.84 -3.62
C ARG A 79 -18.23 2.45 -2.21
N LEU A 80 -17.68 3.10 -1.21
CA LEU A 80 -17.90 2.75 0.19
C LEU A 80 -19.04 3.57 0.83
N ASN A 81 -19.52 4.58 0.14
CA ASN A 81 -20.48 5.56 0.65
C ASN A 81 -20.07 6.13 2.02
N LYS A 82 -18.79 6.49 2.14
CA LYS A 82 -18.19 6.95 3.39
C LYS A 82 -16.99 7.85 3.10
N LYS A 83 -16.85 8.90 3.89
CA LYS A 83 -15.62 9.73 3.85
C LYS A 83 -14.40 8.90 4.18
N ILE A 84 -13.36 9.09 3.39
CA ILE A 84 -12.07 8.38 3.49
C ILE A 84 -10.98 9.37 3.83
N THR A 85 -10.16 9.02 4.80
CA THR A 85 -8.99 9.81 5.16
C THR A 85 -7.75 9.22 4.48
N PRO A 86 -7.06 9.96 3.62
CA PRO A 86 -5.77 9.52 3.10
C PRO A 86 -4.80 9.33 4.26
N ASN A 87 -4.09 8.23 4.27
CA ASN A 87 -2.92 8.07 5.11
C ASN A 87 -1.77 8.70 4.33
N PHE A 88 -1.50 9.93 4.54
CA PHE A 88 -0.69 10.95 3.87
C PHE A 88 0.52 10.51 3.00
N ASN A 89 0.71 9.22 2.72
CA ASN A 89 1.96 8.74 2.19
C ASN A 89 1.75 7.90 0.94
N LEU A 90 2.14 8.46 -0.16
CA LEU A 90 2.60 7.67 -1.28
C LEU A 90 4.03 7.24 -0.95
N ILE A 91 4.23 5.96 -0.72
CA ILE A 91 5.52 5.40 -0.35
C ILE A 91 6.05 4.61 -1.53
N TYR A 92 7.22 4.97 -1.99
CA TYR A 92 7.98 4.21 -2.96
C TYR A 92 9.04 3.36 -2.24
N TYR A 93 9.08 2.11 -2.59
CA TYR A 93 10.12 1.16 -2.20
C TYR A 93 10.91 0.79 -3.45
N PRO A 94 12.22 1.06 -3.50
CA PRO A 94 13.06 0.55 -4.56
C PRO A 94 13.11 -0.97 -4.53
N LYS A 95 13.66 -1.59 -5.57
CA LYS A 95 13.94 -3.03 -5.54
C LYS A 95 14.72 -3.41 -4.28
N ASN A 96 14.27 -4.45 -3.59
CA ASN A 96 14.74 -4.90 -2.28
C ASN A 96 14.56 -3.86 -1.16
N GLY A 97 13.75 -2.85 -1.36
CA GLY A 97 13.35 -1.91 -0.30
C GLY A 97 12.48 -2.59 0.75
N TYR A 98 12.43 -2.03 1.94
CA TYR A 98 11.66 -2.63 3.03
C TYR A 98 11.17 -1.57 4.02
N MET A 99 10.22 -1.97 4.82
CA MET A 99 9.88 -1.33 6.08
C MET A 99 9.87 -2.41 7.14
N ASN A 100 10.71 -2.28 8.18
CA ASN A 100 10.84 -3.29 9.21
C ASN A 100 9.54 -3.53 9.97
N TRP A 101 9.54 -4.53 10.82
CA TRP A 101 8.42 -4.82 11.71
C TRP A 101 8.09 -3.61 12.57
N HIS A 102 6.84 -3.17 12.50
CA HIS A 102 6.31 -2.04 13.26
C HIS A 102 4.81 -2.21 13.52
N THR A 103 4.28 -1.38 14.39
CA THR A 103 2.84 -1.23 14.59
C THR A 103 2.41 0.18 14.17
N ASN A 104 1.17 0.33 13.73
CA ASN A 104 0.52 1.62 13.54
C ASN A 104 -0.49 1.80 14.68
N SER A 105 0.00 1.92 15.90
CA SER A 105 -0.63 1.58 17.17
C SER A 105 -1.89 2.35 17.54
N ASP A 106 -2.10 3.55 16.99
CA ASP A 106 -2.87 4.50 17.75
C ASP A 106 -4.34 4.62 17.34
N ASN A 107 -4.73 4.07 16.21
CA ASN A 107 -6.12 4.11 15.75
C ASN A 107 -6.51 2.81 15.03
N PRO A 108 -7.20 1.90 15.71
CA PRO A 108 -7.80 0.73 15.07
C PRO A 108 -8.70 1.17 13.92
N CYS A 109 -8.40 0.70 12.73
CA CYS A 109 -9.20 1.01 11.54
C CYS A 109 -8.95 -0.04 10.45
N THR A 110 -9.80 -0.05 9.44
CA THR A 110 -9.49 -0.78 8.22
C THR A 110 -8.58 0.07 7.34
N ARG A 111 -7.49 -0.52 6.90
CA ARG A 111 -6.56 0.06 5.94
C ARG A 111 -6.90 -0.42 4.54
N ILE A 112 -6.89 0.51 3.60
CA ILE A 112 -7.05 0.25 2.18
C ILE A 112 -5.81 0.80 1.50
N TYR A 113 -4.98 -0.06 0.95
CA TYR A 113 -3.78 0.35 0.22
C TYR A 113 -3.98 0.09 -1.26
N LEU A 114 -3.85 1.13 -2.08
CA LEU A 114 -3.62 0.98 -3.50
C LEU A 114 -2.13 0.70 -3.69
N VAL A 115 -1.82 -0.44 -4.28
CA VAL A 115 -0.44 -0.91 -4.46
C VAL A 115 -0.16 -1.16 -5.93
N ARG A 116 1.01 -0.74 -6.38
CA ARG A 116 1.60 -1.17 -7.63
C ARG A 116 2.88 -1.94 -7.34
N ALA A 117 3.01 -3.11 -7.93
CA ALA A 117 4.21 -3.93 -7.87
C ALA A 117 4.50 -4.55 -9.24
N GLU A 118 5.72 -5.01 -9.45
CA GLU A 118 6.12 -5.73 -10.66
C GLU A 118 5.98 -7.25 -10.48
N GLU A 119 5.96 -7.99 -11.59
CA GLU A 119 5.49 -9.38 -11.59
C GLU A 119 6.39 -10.35 -10.84
N ASN A 120 7.71 -10.25 -10.96
CA ASN A 120 8.61 -11.26 -10.41
C ASN A 120 9.93 -10.67 -9.87
N PRO A 121 10.28 -11.01 -8.64
CA PRO A 121 9.48 -11.68 -7.61
C PRO A 121 8.40 -10.75 -7.03
N LEU A 122 7.26 -11.29 -6.57
CA LEU A 122 6.19 -10.48 -5.97
C LEU A 122 6.64 -9.87 -4.64
N SER A 123 6.45 -8.57 -4.50
CA SER A 123 6.57 -7.88 -3.22
C SER A 123 5.46 -8.31 -2.26
N GLU A 124 5.65 -8.10 -0.97
CA GLU A 124 4.72 -8.61 0.03
C GLU A 124 4.63 -7.72 1.27
N MET A 125 3.49 -7.80 1.94
CA MET A 125 3.30 -7.31 3.29
C MET A 125 3.14 -8.52 4.23
N ARG A 126 3.97 -8.60 5.26
CA ARG A 126 3.93 -9.69 6.26
C ARG A 126 3.28 -9.20 7.55
N PHE A 127 2.43 -10.05 8.09
CA PHE A 127 1.84 -9.95 9.42
C PHE A 127 2.30 -11.17 10.23
N LYS A 128 2.11 -11.16 11.55
CA LYS A 128 2.51 -12.27 12.42
C LYS A 128 2.11 -13.65 11.89
N ASN A 129 0.88 -13.76 11.39
CA ASN A 129 0.30 -15.04 10.95
C ASN A 129 -0.20 -15.03 9.50
N LYS A 130 0.20 -14.02 8.70
CA LYS A 130 -0.31 -13.87 7.35
C LYS A 130 0.68 -13.12 6.48
N ILE A 131 0.80 -13.57 5.24
CA ILE A 131 1.50 -12.85 4.17
C ILE A 131 0.48 -12.44 3.12
N ILE A 132 0.52 -11.18 2.70
CA ILE A 132 -0.21 -10.67 1.56
C ILE A 132 0.84 -10.38 0.49
N LYS A 133 0.86 -11.19 -0.57
CA LYS A 133 1.68 -10.92 -1.75
C LYS A 133 0.95 -9.91 -2.62
N ASP A 134 1.68 -8.92 -3.11
CA ASP A 134 1.12 -7.92 -4.00
C ASP A 134 0.81 -8.57 -5.36
N ASP A 135 -0.31 -8.21 -5.97
CA ASP A 135 -0.57 -8.61 -7.36
C ASP A 135 0.25 -7.74 -8.31
N PRO A 136 0.65 -8.27 -9.47
CA PRO A 136 1.27 -7.48 -10.52
C PRO A 136 0.39 -6.32 -10.96
N LEU A 137 1.03 -5.21 -11.33
CA LEU A 137 0.39 -3.95 -11.66
C LEU A 137 -0.31 -3.35 -10.43
N TRP A 138 -1.57 -2.91 -10.59
CA TRP A 138 -2.33 -2.26 -9.54
C TRP A 138 -3.31 -3.19 -8.85
N SER A 139 -3.35 -3.11 -7.52
CA SER A 139 -4.30 -3.88 -6.69
C SER A 139 -4.65 -3.10 -5.43
N PHE A 140 -5.79 -3.47 -4.81
CA PHE A 140 -6.13 -3.02 -3.46
C PHE A 140 -5.82 -4.10 -2.43
N ASN A 141 -5.01 -3.76 -1.44
CA ASN A 141 -4.80 -4.56 -0.24
C ASN A 141 -5.68 -4.01 0.89
N VAL A 142 -6.63 -4.79 1.37
CA VAL A 142 -7.54 -4.41 2.45
C VAL A 142 -7.30 -5.27 3.68
N PHE A 143 -7.04 -4.62 4.82
CA PHE A 143 -6.79 -5.33 6.08
C PHE A 143 -7.18 -4.46 7.28
N LYS A 144 -7.53 -5.12 8.39
CA LYS A 144 -7.83 -4.46 9.64
C LYS A 144 -6.55 -4.31 10.46
N ILE A 145 -6.34 -3.11 10.99
CA ILE A 145 -5.35 -2.81 12.01
C ILE A 145 -6.06 -2.73 13.35
N GLU A 146 -5.64 -3.55 14.27
CA GLU A 146 -6.00 -3.50 15.70
C GLU A 146 -4.80 -2.99 16.50
N ASN A 147 -4.99 -2.72 17.77
CA ASN A 147 -3.88 -2.34 18.65
C ASN A 147 -2.75 -3.37 18.54
N LYS A 148 -1.53 -2.86 18.31
CA LYS A 148 -0.32 -3.68 18.18
C LYS A 148 -0.34 -4.73 17.07
N THR A 149 -1.02 -4.45 15.95
CA THR A 149 -0.91 -5.32 14.77
C THR A 149 0.47 -5.14 14.12
N TRP A 150 1.37 -6.05 14.42
CA TRP A 150 2.71 -6.11 13.84
C TRP A 150 2.68 -6.45 12.37
N HIS A 151 3.33 -5.64 11.55
CA HIS A 151 3.50 -5.87 10.12
C HIS A 151 4.81 -5.27 9.60
N CYS A 152 5.24 -5.77 8.46
CA CYS A 152 6.38 -5.23 7.72
C CYS A 152 6.11 -5.28 6.21
N VAL A 153 6.93 -4.59 5.43
CA VAL A 153 6.89 -4.60 3.97
C VAL A 153 8.22 -5.10 3.45
N ASN A 154 8.16 -6.02 2.49
CA ASN A 154 9.30 -6.55 1.77
C ASN A 154 9.08 -6.33 0.26
N ALA A 155 9.73 -5.34 -0.29
CA ALA A 155 9.61 -4.98 -1.69
C ALA A 155 10.71 -5.66 -2.52
N LEU A 156 10.45 -6.87 -2.99
CA LEU A 156 11.40 -7.63 -3.81
C LEU A 156 11.58 -7.01 -5.20
N THR A 157 10.60 -6.27 -5.67
CA THR A 157 10.62 -5.42 -6.87
C THR A 157 10.23 -4.00 -6.51
N PRO A 158 10.44 -3.00 -7.39
CA PRO A 158 9.94 -1.66 -7.17
C PRO A 158 8.46 -1.67 -6.82
N ARG A 159 8.10 -1.02 -5.72
CA ARG A 159 6.76 -1.03 -5.15
C ARG A 159 6.30 0.36 -4.77
N LEU A 160 5.15 0.73 -5.26
CA LEU A 160 4.47 1.96 -4.87
C LEU A 160 3.24 1.64 -4.03
N SER A 161 3.00 2.37 -2.96
CA SER A 161 1.82 2.15 -2.13
C SER A 161 1.22 3.46 -1.63
N LEU A 162 -0.08 3.59 -1.77
CA LEU A 162 -0.88 4.71 -1.30
C LEU A 162 -1.92 4.20 -0.31
N GLY A 163 -1.86 4.67 0.94
CA GLY A 163 -2.71 4.21 2.03
C GLY A 163 -3.90 5.12 2.31
N PHE A 164 -5.02 4.50 2.70
CA PHE A 164 -6.23 5.17 3.16
C PHE A 164 -6.76 4.51 4.43
N HIS A 165 -7.41 5.30 5.28
CA HIS A 165 -8.09 4.84 6.49
C HIS A 165 -9.60 4.82 6.26
N TYR A 166 -10.21 3.69 6.53
CA TYR A 166 -11.65 3.54 6.57
C TYR A 166 -12.11 3.34 8.02
N GLN A 167 -12.95 4.26 8.50
CA GLN A 167 -13.53 4.26 9.84
C GLN A 167 -15.05 4.07 9.76
N GLY A 168 -15.48 3.01 9.11
CA GLY A 168 -16.89 2.65 8.98
C GLY A 168 -17.16 1.25 9.53
N ASN A 169 -18.40 0.80 9.36
CA ASN A 169 -18.88 -0.45 9.93
C ASN A 169 -18.68 -1.68 9.02
N LEU A 170 -18.20 -1.47 7.77
CA LEU A 170 -17.95 -2.58 6.86
C LEU A 170 -16.70 -3.35 7.28
N ASN A 171 -16.79 -4.67 7.26
CA ASN A 171 -15.63 -5.53 7.46
C ASN A 171 -14.78 -5.62 6.16
N VAL A 172 -13.61 -6.25 6.28
CA VAL A 172 -12.65 -6.38 5.17
C VAL A 172 -13.26 -7.05 3.93
N LYS A 173 -14.12 -8.07 4.13
CA LYS A 173 -14.78 -8.79 3.03
C LYS A 173 -15.79 -7.88 2.32
N GLN A 174 -16.64 -7.20 3.08
CA GLN A 174 -17.63 -6.28 2.54
C GLN A 174 -17.00 -5.10 1.79
N ILE A 175 -15.88 -4.56 2.30
CA ILE A 175 -15.12 -3.53 1.58
C ILE A 175 -14.63 -4.09 0.26
N GLY A 176 -14.05 -5.29 0.27
CA GLY A 176 -13.60 -5.95 -0.93
C GLY A 176 -14.69 -6.12 -1.98
N GLU A 177 -15.85 -6.60 -1.58
CA GLU A 177 -17.01 -6.79 -2.47
C GLU A 177 -17.50 -5.47 -3.09
N LYS A 178 -17.39 -4.36 -2.36
CA LYS A 178 -17.79 -3.03 -2.87
C LYS A 178 -16.75 -2.40 -3.82
N LEU A 179 -15.50 -2.76 -3.71
CA LEU A 179 -14.44 -2.24 -4.58
C LEU A 179 -14.38 -2.95 -5.94
N ILE A 180 -14.99 -4.09 -6.05
CA ILE A 180 -15.15 -4.85 -7.29
C ILE A 180 -16.41 -4.37 -8.04
#